data_c10061a2626d074c434ceff90e5c7350
#
_entry.id   c10061a2626d074c434ceff90e5c7350
#
_cell.length_a   1.000
_cell.length_b   1.000
_cell.length_c   1.000
_cell.angle_alpha   90.00
_cell.angle_beta   90.00
_cell.angle_gamma   90.00
#
_symmetry.space_group_name_H-M   'P 1'
#
loop_
_entity.id
_entity.type
_entity.pdbx_description
1 polymer ?
#
loop_
_entity_poly.entity_id
_entity_poly.type
_entity_poly.pdbx_seq_one_letter_code
_entity_poly.pdbx_strand_id
1 'polypeptide(L)'
;MRSQLRHSFRVRDGVALIVSNVIGVGIFTTPAIIAKLVPSPSAMLALWVAGGCLALAGAISYAQLGRMWPSAGGEYIYLSKAYGPTAGFLSGWTSLIAGFSGAVAASAVGLVIYLGQYFPALASDHSRLSIDFYLGAFTFSARSLTAASVIILFAALHACNLGAGKLTQNTLALLILAIIVVFCLLGFAVGTGSWSHFHSPNIPLRPMNWLLALIPIMFTYSGWNAAAYISEEMYDTRRSIGPALMIGTWIIVGLYVVLNTLYLYAIPPDAMGRVDHLDDFLTGSFGRWGG
;
A
#
# COMPACT_ATOMS: atom_id res chain seq x y z
N MET A 1 33.13 17.16 2.69
CA MET A 1 32.36 17.24 3.91
C MET A 1 31.36 16.07 3.93
N ARG A 2 31.63 15.00 4.65
CA ARG A 2 30.60 13.98 4.94
C ARG A 2 29.65 14.60 5.96
N SER A 3 28.45 15.00 5.54
CA SER A 3 27.37 15.30 6.49
C SER A 3 27.19 14.06 7.35
N GLN A 4 27.43 14.15 8.64
CA GLN A 4 27.08 13.07 9.56
C GLN A 4 25.55 12.96 9.52
N LEU A 5 25.05 11.99 8.73
CA LEU A 5 23.66 11.63 8.75
C LEU A 5 23.31 11.29 10.20
N ARG A 6 22.35 11.99 10.77
CA ARG A 6 21.90 11.73 12.15
C ARG A 6 21.20 10.37 12.12
N HIS A 7 21.81 9.34 12.71
CA HIS A 7 21.17 8.04 12.96
C HIS A 7 19.98 8.21 13.92
N SER A 8 18.84 8.65 13.39
CA SER A 8 17.68 9.06 14.18
C SER A 8 16.50 8.09 14.13
N PHE A 9 16.52 7.16 13.17
CA PHE A 9 15.44 6.19 13.00
C PHE A 9 15.69 4.90 13.80
N ARG A 10 14.69 4.49 14.56
CA ARG A 10 14.68 3.22 15.31
C ARG A 10 13.85 2.17 14.57
N VAL A 11 13.87 0.93 15.04
CA VAL A 11 13.06 -0.17 14.49
C VAL A 11 11.58 0.23 14.33
N ARG A 12 11.00 0.86 15.35
CA ARG A 12 9.60 1.31 15.33
C ARG A 12 9.29 2.30 14.21
N ASP A 13 10.25 3.16 13.88
CA ASP A 13 10.09 4.17 12.81
C ASP A 13 10.14 3.48 11.43
N GLY A 14 11.01 2.47 11.27
CA GLY A 14 11.05 1.62 10.08
C GLY A 14 9.76 0.79 9.92
N VAL A 15 9.22 0.24 11.02
CA VAL A 15 7.91 -0.44 11.01
C VAL A 15 6.80 0.51 10.60
N ALA A 16 6.73 1.70 11.18
CA ALA A 16 5.73 2.71 10.83
C ALA A 16 5.82 3.11 9.35
N LEU A 17 7.04 3.24 8.81
CA LEU A 17 7.26 3.54 7.41
C LEU A 17 6.74 2.43 6.50
N ILE A 18 6.96 1.17 6.84
CA ILE A 18 6.42 0.02 6.08
C ILE A 18 4.89 0.02 6.15
N VAL A 19 4.33 0.14 7.34
CA VAL A 19 2.87 0.12 7.54
C VAL A 19 2.19 1.21 6.71
N SER A 20 2.67 2.45 6.77
CA SER A 20 2.07 3.55 6.02
C SER A 20 2.34 3.50 4.52
N ASN A 21 3.42 2.85 4.08
CA ASN A 21 3.74 2.72 2.67
C ASN A 21 2.92 1.61 2.00
N VAL A 22 2.65 0.51 2.71
CA VAL A 22 1.91 -0.63 2.18
C VAL A 22 0.40 -0.41 2.27
N ILE A 23 -0.10 0.17 3.37
CA ILE A 23 -1.54 0.43 3.51
C ILE A 23 -1.93 1.62 2.63
N GLY A 24 -2.50 1.32 1.48
CA GLY A 24 -3.02 2.28 0.53
C GLY A 24 -4.41 1.89 0.04
N VAL A 25 -4.86 2.51 -1.05
CA VAL A 25 -6.17 2.22 -1.69
C VAL A 25 -6.30 0.75 -2.12
N GLY A 26 -5.17 0.08 -2.41
CA GLY A 26 -5.14 -1.29 -2.92
C GLY A 26 -5.90 -2.30 -2.05
N ILE A 27 -5.76 -2.24 -0.72
CA ILE A 27 -6.43 -3.22 0.17
C ILE A 27 -7.96 -3.09 0.16
N PHE A 28 -8.48 -1.94 -0.23
CA PHE A 28 -9.93 -1.69 -0.32
C PHE A 28 -10.50 -2.02 -1.71
N THR A 29 -9.70 -1.98 -2.76
CA THR A 29 -10.15 -2.21 -4.15
C THR A 29 -9.82 -3.60 -4.67
N THR A 30 -8.65 -4.13 -4.32
CA THR A 30 -8.17 -5.44 -4.79
C THR A 30 -9.10 -6.61 -4.44
N PRO A 31 -9.74 -6.69 -3.26
CA PRO A 31 -10.63 -7.81 -2.94
C PRO A 31 -11.75 -8.02 -3.97
N ALA A 32 -12.36 -6.95 -4.48
CA ALA A 32 -13.38 -7.02 -5.51
C ALA A 32 -12.82 -7.56 -6.85
N ILE A 33 -11.61 -7.14 -7.23
CA ILE A 33 -10.91 -7.64 -8.42
C ILE A 33 -10.63 -9.14 -8.29
N ILE A 34 -10.15 -9.57 -7.11
CA ILE A 34 -9.87 -10.99 -6.87
C ILE A 34 -11.15 -11.82 -6.91
N ALA A 35 -12.25 -11.33 -6.33
CA ALA A 35 -13.55 -12.01 -6.35
C ALA A 35 -14.09 -12.24 -7.78
N LYS A 36 -13.81 -11.32 -8.73
CA LYS A 36 -14.13 -11.52 -10.18
C LYS A 36 -13.31 -12.65 -10.81
N LEU A 37 -12.05 -12.79 -10.43
CA LEU A 37 -11.13 -13.79 -11.02
C LEU A 37 -11.25 -15.15 -10.34
N VAL A 38 -11.43 -15.14 -9.02
CA VAL A 38 -11.38 -16.32 -8.15
C VAL A 38 -12.52 -16.24 -7.14
N PRO A 39 -13.78 -16.53 -7.55
CA PRO A 39 -14.97 -16.39 -6.69
C PRO A 39 -15.10 -17.56 -5.69
N SER A 40 -14.02 -17.86 -4.96
CA SER A 40 -13.96 -18.89 -3.91
C SER A 40 -13.31 -18.29 -2.67
N PRO A 41 -14.00 -18.25 -1.52
CA PRO A 41 -13.50 -17.62 -0.29
C PRO A 41 -12.17 -18.20 0.18
N SER A 42 -12.06 -19.52 0.20
CA SER A 42 -10.84 -20.23 0.61
C SER A 42 -9.66 -19.95 -0.32
N ALA A 43 -9.92 -19.92 -1.64
CA ALA A 43 -8.91 -19.61 -2.64
C ALA A 43 -8.47 -18.13 -2.57
N MET A 44 -9.42 -17.21 -2.36
CA MET A 44 -9.09 -15.79 -2.15
C MET A 44 -8.16 -15.62 -0.94
N LEU A 45 -8.50 -16.21 0.22
CA LEU A 45 -7.64 -16.12 1.41
C LEU A 45 -6.29 -16.81 1.18
N ALA A 46 -6.27 -17.97 0.53
CA ALA A 46 -5.02 -18.65 0.19
C ALA A 46 -4.09 -17.78 -0.67
N LEU A 47 -4.65 -17.03 -1.62
CA LEU A 47 -3.89 -16.08 -2.45
C LEU A 47 -3.33 -14.91 -1.65
N TRP A 48 -4.10 -14.34 -0.70
CA TRP A 48 -3.61 -13.30 0.20
C TRP A 48 -2.49 -13.82 1.11
N VAL A 49 -2.63 -15.04 1.65
CA VAL A 49 -1.56 -15.68 2.42
C VAL A 49 -0.34 -15.93 1.56
N ALA A 50 -0.51 -16.45 0.34
CA ALA A 50 0.60 -16.69 -0.59
C ALA A 50 1.35 -15.40 -0.95
N GLY A 51 0.63 -14.31 -1.26
CA GLY A 51 1.22 -12.99 -1.47
C GLY A 51 1.98 -12.47 -0.26
N GLY A 52 1.41 -12.67 0.94
CA GLY A 52 2.07 -12.34 2.21
C GLY A 52 3.35 -13.14 2.44
N CYS A 53 3.34 -14.44 2.13
CA CYS A 53 4.55 -15.28 2.21
C CYS A 53 5.64 -14.82 1.23
N LEU A 54 5.26 -14.42 0.01
CA LEU A 54 6.21 -13.85 -0.96
C LEU A 54 6.78 -12.52 -0.47
N ALA A 55 5.97 -11.64 0.09
CA ALA A 55 6.42 -10.38 0.69
C ALA A 55 7.39 -10.63 1.87
N LEU A 56 7.08 -11.62 2.74
CA LEU A 56 7.96 -12.02 3.83
C LEU A 56 9.28 -12.62 3.34
N ALA A 57 9.26 -13.43 2.30
CA ALA A 57 10.48 -13.96 1.67
C ALA A 57 11.36 -12.82 1.13
N GLY A 58 10.74 -11.81 0.49
CA GLY A 58 11.40 -10.58 0.10
C GLY A 58 11.99 -9.84 1.30
N ALA A 59 11.23 -9.65 2.37
CA ALA A 59 11.67 -8.97 3.60
C ALA A 59 12.88 -9.67 4.25
N ILE A 60 12.90 -11.01 4.28
CA ILE A 60 14.04 -11.81 4.76
C ILE A 60 15.28 -11.53 3.90
N SER A 61 15.13 -11.58 2.57
CA SER A 61 16.23 -11.34 1.64
C SER A 61 16.80 -9.92 1.81
N TYR A 62 15.93 -8.91 1.89
CA TYR A 62 16.35 -7.52 2.11
C TYR A 62 16.93 -7.26 3.49
N ALA A 63 16.47 -7.99 4.50
CA ALA A 63 17.08 -7.95 5.83
C ALA A 63 18.55 -8.39 5.81
N GLN A 64 18.89 -9.41 5.02
CA GLN A 64 20.26 -9.86 4.85
C GLN A 64 21.09 -8.85 4.03
N LEU A 65 20.54 -8.39 2.89
CA LEU A 65 21.21 -7.42 2.04
C LEU A 65 21.47 -6.09 2.79
N GLY A 66 20.51 -5.60 3.57
CA GLY A 66 20.66 -4.39 4.37
C GLY A 66 21.68 -4.51 5.49
N ARG A 67 21.88 -5.72 6.05
CA ARG A 67 22.97 -6.00 6.99
C ARG A 67 24.33 -6.02 6.32
N MET A 68 24.41 -6.55 5.10
CA MET A 68 25.66 -6.61 4.32
C MET A 68 26.06 -5.23 3.79
N TRP A 69 25.09 -4.47 3.30
CA TRP A 69 25.29 -3.14 2.72
C TRP A 69 24.38 -2.10 3.38
N PRO A 70 24.75 -1.58 4.54
CA PRO A 70 23.96 -0.64 5.32
C PRO A 70 24.01 0.78 4.76
N SER A 71 23.64 0.93 3.49
CA SER A 71 23.61 2.21 2.77
C SER A 71 22.17 2.52 2.35
N ALA A 72 21.81 3.80 2.32
CA ALA A 72 20.50 4.24 1.83
C ALA A 72 20.36 3.95 0.32
N GLY A 73 19.16 3.61 -0.13
CA GLY A 73 18.86 3.41 -1.55
C GLY A 73 18.30 2.03 -1.92
N GLY A 74 18.17 1.10 -0.95
CA GLY A 74 17.48 -0.18 -1.18
C GLY A 74 17.98 -0.93 -2.42
N GLU A 75 17.05 -1.23 -3.37
CA GLU A 75 17.34 -1.99 -4.60
C GLU A 75 18.44 -1.38 -5.44
N TYR A 76 18.52 -0.06 -5.50
CA TYR A 76 19.58 0.61 -6.24
C TYR A 76 20.97 0.12 -5.80
N ILE A 77 21.20 0.09 -4.49
CA ILE A 77 22.48 -0.35 -3.91
C ILE A 77 22.68 -1.86 -4.13
N TYR A 78 21.65 -2.66 -3.86
CA TYR A 78 21.74 -4.12 -3.93
C TYR A 78 22.00 -4.60 -5.35
N LEU A 79 21.29 -4.05 -6.33
CA LEU A 79 21.46 -4.40 -7.75
C LEU A 79 22.78 -3.84 -8.31
N SER A 80 23.20 -2.64 -7.88
CA SER A 80 24.53 -2.12 -8.26
C SER A 80 25.65 -3.02 -7.78
N LYS A 81 25.55 -3.58 -6.59
CA LYS A 81 26.55 -4.49 -6.01
C LYS A 81 26.53 -5.88 -6.65
N ALA A 82 25.33 -6.39 -6.99
CA ALA A 82 25.18 -7.74 -7.56
C ALA A 82 25.45 -7.80 -9.07
N TYR A 83 24.99 -6.79 -9.83
CA TYR A 83 24.97 -6.82 -11.30
C TYR A 83 25.67 -5.62 -11.95
N GLY A 84 26.24 -4.74 -11.14
CA GLY A 84 26.96 -3.56 -11.62
C GLY A 84 26.11 -2.29 -11.71
N PRO A 85 26.76 -1.13 -12.01
CA PRO A 85 26.15 0.19 -11.93
C PRO A 85 24.99 0.39 -12.90
N THR A 86 25.00 -0.26 -14.05
CA THR A 86 23.90 -0.17 -15.03
C THR A 86 22.59 -0.76 -14.49
N ALA A 87 22.65 -1.91 -13.83
CA ALA A 87 21.47 -2.52 -13.22
C ALA A 87 20.90 -1.66 -12.08
N GLY A 88 21.80 -1.09 -11.25
CA GLY A 88 21.39 -0.15 -10.22
C GLY A 88 20.75 1.11 -10.80
N PHE A 89 21.35 1.70 -11.84
CA PHE A 89 20.79 2.87 -12.50
C PHE A 89 19.38 2.59 -13.07
N LEU A 90 19.20 1.49 -13.79
CA LEU A 90 17.90 1.11 -14.34
C LEU A 90 16.86 0.93 -13.24
N SER A 91 17.21 0.27 -12.13
CA SER A 91 16.33 0.12 -10.98
C SER A 91 15.96 1.47 -10.38
N GLY A 92 16.91 2.34 -10.10
CA GLY A 92 16.68 3.67 -9.55
C GLY A 92 15.83 4.54 -10.47
N TRP A 93 16.09 4.49 -11.77
CA TRP A 93 15.32 5.21 -12.78
C TRP A 93 13.87 4.72 -12.84
N THR A 94 13.66 3.41 -12.87
CA THR A 94 12.31 2.81 -12.86
C THR A 94 11.55 3.17 -11.58
N SER A 95 12.22 3.11 -10.43
CA SER A 95 11.64 3.49 -9.15
C SER A 95 11.24 4.96 -9.11
N LEU A 96 12.07 5.85 -9.65
CA LEU A 96 11.79 7.29 -9.71
C LEU A 96 10.60 7.59 -10.63
N ILE A 97 10.58 7.05 -11.86
CA ILE A 97 9.58 7.41 -12.87
C ILE A 97 8.25 6.71 -12.62
N ALA A 98 8.24 5.41 -12.34
CA ALA A 98 7.03 4.60 -12.25
C ALA A 98 6.69 4.20 -10.80
N GLY A 99 7.67 3.74 -10.02
CA GLY A 99 7.42 3.16 -8.70
C GLY A 99 6.91 4.19 -7.71
N PHE A 100 7.76 5.11 -7.29
CA PHE A 100 7.42 6.08 -6.23
C PHE A 100 6.52 7.20 -6.74
N SER A 101 6.84 7.80 -7.88
CA SER A 101 6.06 8.93 -8.40
C SER A 101 4.63 8.51 -8.74
N GLY A 102 4.45 7.32 -9.33
CA GLY A 102 3.12 6.78 -9.62
C GLY A 102 2.31 6.50 -8.35
N ALA A 103 2.90 5.87 -7.34
CA ALA A 103 2.24 5.56 -6.08
C ALA A 103 1.86 6.83 -5.29
N VAL A 104 2.74 7.82 -5.24
CA VAL A 104 2.48 9.12 -4.59
C VAL A 104 1.36 9.86 -5.31
N ALA A 105 1.39 9.93 -6.63
CA ALA A 105 0.35 10.58 -7.42
C ALA A 105 -1.01 9.88 -7.25
N ALA A 106 -1.05 8.55 -7.32
CA ALA A 106 -2.27 7.77 -7.13
C ALA A 106 -2.88 7.99 -5.73
N SER A 107 -2.04 8.01 -4.68
CA SER A 107 -2.48 8.26 -3.30
C SER A 107 -3.02 9.68 -3.12
N ALA A 108 -2.36 10.68 -3.71
CA ALA A 108 -2.81 12.07 -3.63
C ALA A 108 -4.13 12.27 -4.38
N VAL A 109 -4.28 11.71 -5.57
CA VAL A 109 -5.54 11.75 -6.35
C VAL A 109 -6.64 11.00 -5.59
N GLY A 110 -6.35 9.83 -5.03
CA GLY A 110 -7.29 9.09 -4.20
C GLY A 110 -7.80 9.92 -3.02
N LEU A 111 -6.91 10.59 -2.28
CA LEU A 111 -7.31 11.51 -1.20
C LEU A 111 -8.26 12.60 -1.70
N VAL A 112 -7.95 13.23 -2.85
CA VAL A 112 -8.78 14.30 -3.41
C VAL A 112 -10.15 13.81 -3.86
N ILE A 113 -10.26 12.59 -4.38
CA ILE A 113 -11.55 11.96 -4.74
C ILE A 113 -12.43 11.83 -3.49
N TYR A 114 -11.89 11.35 -2.36
CA TYR A 114 -12.64 11.27 -1.10
C TYR A 114 -12.97 12.63 -0.52
N LEU A 115 -12.05 13.61 -0.58
CA LEU A 115 -12.35 14.98 -0.17
C LEU A 115 -13.46 15.61 -1.02
N GLY A 116 -13.58 15.19 -2.27
CA GLY A 116 -14.62 15.65 -3.20
C GLY A 116 -16.04 15.33 -2.77
N GLN A 117 -16.25 14.33 -1.91
CA GLN A 117 -17.57 14.04 -1.32
C GLN A 117 -18.04 15.16 -0.39
N TYR A 118 -17.10 15.85 0.26
CA TYR A 118 -17.38 17.00 1.15
C TYR A 118 -17.16 18.34 0.46
N PHE A 119 -16.20 18.40 -0.48
CA PHE A 119 -15.78 19.61 -1.20
C PHE A 119 -15.71 19.36 -2.72
N PRO A 120 -16.87 19.27 -3.43
CA PRO A 120 -16.91 18.91 -4.85
C PRO A 120 -16.06 19.81 -5.75
N ALA A 121 -15.90 21.07 -5.39
CA ALA A 121 -15.11 22.03 -6.17
C ALA A 121 -13.62 21.65 -6.25
N LEU A 122 -13.06 20.97 -5.24
CA LEU A 122 -11.65 20.54 -5.20
C LEU A 122 -11.41 19.28 -6.04
N ALA A 123 -12.41 18.45 -6.22
CA ALA A 123 -12.32 17.19 -6.92
C ALA A 123 -12.84 17.25 -8.37
N SER A 124 -13.24 18.42 -8.85
CA SER A 124 -13.74 18.62 -10.20
C SER A 124 -12.70 18.17 -11.24
N ASP A 125 -13.14 17.31 -12.15
CA ASP A 125 -12.31 16.76 -13.24
C ASP A 125 -12.40 17.58 -14.54
N HIS A 126 -13.22 18.64 -14.53
CA HIS A 126 -13.31 19.51 -15.68
C HIS A 126 -11.95 20.12 -15.97
N SER A 127 -11.35 19.75 -17.09
CA SER A 127 -10.06 20.30 -17.51
C SER A 127 -10.19 21.79 -17.78
N ARG A 128 -9.39 22.59 -17.06
CA ARG A 128 -9.27 24.05 -17.33
C ARG A 128 -8.27 24.33 -18.45
N LEU A 129 -7.32 23.44 -18.61
CA LEU A 129 -6.28 23.50 -19.63
C LEU A 129 -5.85 22.07 -19.96
N SER A 130 -5.81 21.73 -21.24
CA SER A 130 -5.18 20.50 -21.73
C SER A 130 -4.03 20.87 -22.65
N ILE A 131 -2.87 20.22 -22.44
CA ILE A 131 -1.71 20.34 -23.32
C ILE A 131 -1.48 18.95 -23.91
N ASP A 132 -1.71 18.83 -25.21
CA ASP A 132 -1.57 17.56 -25.92
C ASP A 132 -0.12 17.32 -26.30
N PHE A 133 0.39 16.12 -25.98
CA PHE A 133 1.69 15.62 -26.38
C PHE A 133 1.51 14.33 -27.19
N TYR A 134 2.52 13.98 -27.96
CA TYR A 134 2.50 12.76 -28.79
C TYR A 134 2.19 11.46 -27.99
N LEU A 135 2.49 11.42 -26.69
CA LEU A 135 2.29 10.26 -25.81
C LEU A 135 1.07 10.39 -24.87
N GLY A 136 0.28 11.47 -24.98
CA GLY A 136 -0.88 11.71 -24.14
C GLY A 136 -1.15 13.19 -23.90
N ALA A 137 -2.22 13.50 -23.18
CA ALA A 137 -2.59 14.86 -22.81
C ALA A 137 -2.30 15.13 -21.33
N PHE A 138 -1.66 16.24 -21.03
CA PHE A 138 -1.60 16.78 -19.67
C PHE A 138 -2.83 17.65 -19.42
N THR A 139 -3.69 17.18 -18.52
CA THR A 139 -4.91 17.92 -18.15
C THR A 139 -4.74 18.57 -16.78
N PHE A 140 -4.96 19.87 -16.72
CA PHE A 140 -4.98 20.63 -15.47
C PHE A 140 -6.43 20.82 -15.04
N SER A 141 -6.85 20.01 -14.05
CA SER A 141 -8.16 20.08 -13.41
C SER A 141 -8.01 20.55 -11.95
N ALA A 142 -9.11 20.91 -11.29
CA ALA A 142 -9.08 21.23 -9.87
C ALA A 142 -8.56 20.02 -9.06
N ARG A 143 -8.93 18.79 -9.46
CA ARG A 143 -8.43 17.55 -8.86
C ARG A 143 -6.90 17.43 -8.93
N SER A 144 -6.33 17.61 -10.13
CA SER A 144 -4.87 17.47 -10.32
C SER A 144 -4.08 18.55 -9.57
N LEU A 145 -4.58 19.79 -9.55
CA LEU A 145 -3.95 20.89 -8.81
C LEU A 145 -4.04 20.69 -7.30
N THR A 146 -5.17 20.23 -6.77
CA THR A 146 -5.33 19.90 -5.35
C THR A 146 -4.41 18.75 -4.95
N ALA A 147 -4.33 17.68 -5.77
CA ALA A 147 -3.42 16.56 -5.51
C ALA A 147 -1.95 17.02 -5.52
N ALA A 148 -1.54 17.84 -6.48
CA ALA A 148 -0.19 18.42 -6.52
C ALA A 148 0.10 19.28 -5.28
N SER A 149 -0.86 20.08 -4.84
CA SER A 149 -0.73 20.92 -3.63
C SER A 149 -0.53 20.07 -2.37
N VAL A 150 -1.23 18.94 -2.25
CA VAL A 150 -1.05 17.99 -1.14
C VAL A 150 0.37 17.40 -1.16
N ILE A 151 0.85 16.97 -2.33
CA ILE A 151 2.21 16.43 -2.47
C ILE A 151 3.25 17.49 -2.05
N ILE A 152 3.12 18.72 -2.54
CA ILE A 152 4.03 19.82 -2.22
C ILE A 152 4.02 20.12 -0.72
N LEU A 153 2.84 20.14 -0.09
CA LEU A 153 2.69 20.39 1.34
C LEU A 153 3.45 19.34 2.18
N PHE A 154 3.25 18.05 1.89
CA PHE A 154 3.95 16.99 2.62
C PHE A 154 5.45 16.98 2.31
N ALA A 155 5.85 17.23 1.07
CA ALA A 155 7.26 17.37 0.71
C ALA A 155 7.94 18.52 1.47
N ALA A 156 7.31 19.69 1.55
CA ALA A 156 7.80 20.83 2.29
C ALA A 156 7.90 20.53 3.80
N LEU A 157 6.88 19.90 4.39
CA LEU A 157 6.91 19.50 5.80
C LEU A 157 8.13 18.63 6.13
N HIS A 158 8.41 17.62 5.28
CA HIS A 158 9.53 16.72 5.49
C HIS A 158 10.88 17.38 5.20
N ALA A 159 10.96 18.27 4.20
CA ALA A 159 12.17 19.00 3.86
C ALA A 159 12.55 20.04 4.91
N CYS A 160 11.57 20.74 5.49
CA CYS A 160 11.82 21.81 6.45
C CYS A 160 12.17 21.30 7.86
N ASN A 161 11.58 20.16 8.28
CA ASN A 161 11.80 19.63 9.62
C ASN A 161 11.69 18.10 9.65
N LEU A 162 12.83 17.44 9.70
CA LEU A 162 12.92 15.98 9.76
C LEU A 162 12.18 15.40 10.99
N GLY A 163 12.27 16.08 12.14
CA GLY A 163 11.58 15.65 13.36
C GLY A 163 10.05 15.72 13.23
N ALA A 164 9.53 16.81 12.67
CA ALA A 164 8.11 16.95 12.38
C ALA A 164 7.64 15.95 11.34
N GLY A 165 8.39 15.76 10.25
CA GLY A 165 8.10 14.75 9.23
C GLY A 165 8.00 13.34 9.80
N LYS A 166 8.98 12.93 10.62
CA LYS A 166 9.00 11.64 11.31
C LYS A 166 7.82 11.49 12.28
N LEU A 167 7.48 12.53 13.05
CA LEU A 167 6.35 12.50 13.97
C LEU A 167 5.04 12.34 13.20
N THR A 168 4.83 13.12 12.16
CA THR A 168 3.67 13.04 11.28
C THR A 168 3.54 11.65 10.67
N GLN A 169 4.61 11.12 10.11
CA GLN A 169 4.68 9.78 9.54
C GLN A 169 4.26 8.70 10.55
N ASN A 170 4.85 8.69 11.73
CA ASN A 170 4.56 7.70 12.77
C ASN A 170 3.12 7.83 13.31
N THR A 171 2.62 9.06 13.45
CA THR A 171 1.26 9.33 13.92
C THR A 171 0.23 8.85 12.88
N LEU A 172 0.44 9.16 11.61
CA LEU A 172 -0.46 8.70 10.54
C LEU A 172 -0.42 7.19 10.38
N ALA A 173 0.74 6.54 10.49
CA ALA A 173 0.88 5.09 10.45
C ALA A 173 0.13 4.42 11.62
N LEU A 174 0.24 4.96 12.82
CA LEU A 174 -0.49 4.45 13.98
C LEU A 174 -2.00 4.68 13.84
N LEU A 175 -2.40 5.84 13.36
CA LEU A 175 -3.80 6.20 13.16
C LEU A 175 -4.48 5.27 12.16
N ILE A 176 -3.88 5.06 10.98
CA ILE A 176 -4.46 4.17 9.96
C ILE A 176 -4.52 2.73 10.46
N LEU A 177 -3.50 2.24 11.16
CA LEU A 177 -3.49 0.92 11.77
C LEU A 177 -4.61 0.80 12.81
N ALA A 178 -4.75 1.78 13.70
CA ALA A 178 -5.80 1.79 14.72
C ALA A 178 -7.20 1.82 14.09
N ILE A 179 -7.43 2.65 13.08
CA ILE A 179 -8.71 2.72 12.35
C ILE A 179 -9.06 1.34 11.75
N ILE A 180 -8.12 0.69 11.09
CA ILE A 180 -8.38 -0.62 10.45
C ILE A 180 -8.63 -1.70 11.53
N VAL A 181 -7.88 -1.70 12.62
CA VAL A 181 -8.10 -2.65 13.73
C VAL A 181 -9.47 -2.43 14.35
N VAL A 182 -9.85 -1.18 14.65
CA VAL A 182 -11.19 -0.86 15.17
C VAL A 182 -12.27 -1.26 14.18
N PHE A 183 -12.08 -0.98 12.88
CA PHE A 183 -12.98 -1.40 11.82
C PHE A 183 -13.17 -2.93 11.80
N CYS A 184 -12.09 -3.70 11.90
CA CYS A 184 -12.16 -5.16 11.96
C CYS A 184 -12.90 -5.64 13.22
N LEU A 185 -12.57 -5.08 14.38
CA LEU A 185 -13.21 -5.46 15.65
C LEU A 185 -14.72 -5.17 15.62
N LEU A 186 -15.12 -3.97 15.19
CA LEU A 186 -16.52 -3.61 15.07
C LEU A 186 -17.21 -4.45 13.99
N GLY A 187 -16.55 -4.71 12.86
CA GLY A 187 -17.10 -5.51 11.77
C GLY A 187 -17.46 -6.92 12.19
N PHE A 188 -16.63 -7.56 13.01
CA PHE A 188 -16.94 -8.88 13.54
C PHE A 188 -17.91 -8.86 14.75
N ALA A 189 -17.89 -7.79 15.56
CA ALA A 189 -18.69 -7.72 16.78
C ALA A 189 -20.17 -7.35 16.53
N VAL A 190 -20.40 -6.39 15.65
CA VAL A 190 -21.76 -5.84 15.38
C VAL A 190 -22.21 -5.99 13.93
N GLY A 191 -21.35 -6.47 13.03
CA GLY A 191 -21.69 -6.69 11.63
C GLY A 191 -22.70 -7.82 11.44
N THR A 192 -23.59 -7.66 10.46
CA THR A 192 -24.64 -8.64 10.09
C THR A 192 -24.15 -9.68 9.08
N GLY A 193 -22.84 -9.91 9.00
CA GLY A 193 -22.24 -10.89 8.10
C GLY A 193 -22.58 -12.34 8.45
N SER A 194 -22.19 -13.27 7.57
CA SER A 194 -22.45 -14.70 7.77
C SER A 194 -21.21 -15.53 7.46
N TRP A 195 -20.90 -16.46 8.36
CA TRP A 195 -19.87 -17.49 8.11
C TRP A 195 -20.29 -18.50 7.03
N SER A 196 -21.59 -18.53 6.65
CA SER A 196 -22.06 -19.36 5.55
C SER A 196 -21.45 -18.98 4.20
N HIS A 197 -20.98 -17.75 4.05
CA HIS A 197 -20.31 -17.30 2.82
C HIS A 197 -19.04 -18.11 2.52
N PHE A 198 -18.39 -18.67 3.53
CA PHE A 198 -17.21 -19.53 3.38
C PHE A 198 -17.51 -20.92 2.86
N HIS A 199 -18.79 -21.33 2.84
CA HIS A 199 -19.25 -22.63 2.32
C HIS A 199 -19.74 -22.56 0.88
N SER A 200 -19.42 -21.51 0.16
CA SER A 200 -19.75 -21.37 -1.26
C SER A 200 -19.18 -22.54 -2.09
N PRO A 201 -19.94 -23.06 -3.07
CA PRO A 201 -19.50 -24.20 -3.86
C PRO A 201 -18.16 -23.90 -4.52
N ASN A 202 -17.28 -24.92 -4.51
CA ASN A 202 -15.98 -24.84 -5.19
C ASN A 202 -16.21 -24.75 -6.70
N ILE A 203 -16.04 -23.54 -7.23
CA ILE A 203 -16.02 -23.33 -8.68
C ILE A 203 -14.65 -23.80 -9.19
N PRO A 204 -14.59 -24.61 -10.26
CA PRO A 204 -13.33 -25.06 -10.82
C PRO A 204 -12.50 -23.86 -11.25
N LEU A 205 -11.38 -23.64 -10.56
CA LEU A 205 -10.53 -22.49 -10.75
C LEU A 205 -9.51 -22.80 -11.86
N ARG A 206 -9.47 -21.94 -12.86
CA ARG A 206 -8.45 -22.01 -13.91
C ARG A 206 -7.10 -21.55 -13.34
N PRO A 207 -5.99 -22.31 -13.53
CA PRO A 207 -4.68 -21.90 -13.01
C PRO A 207 -4.26 -20.49 -13.43
N MET A 208 -4.63 -20.06 -14.63
CA MET A 208 -4.36 -18.71 -15.13
C MET A 208 -5.01 -17.63 -14.26
N ASN A 209 -6.22 -17.86 -13.75
CA ASN A 209 -6.91 -16.90 -12.89
C ASN A 209 -6.18 -16.68 -11.55
N TRP A 210 -5.54 -17.73 -11.03
CA TRP A 210 -4.71 -17.64 -9.83
C TRP A 210 -3.50 -16.74 -10.06
N LEU A 211 -2.81 -16.93 -11.19
CA LEU A 211 -1.65 -16.10 -11.54
C LEU A 211 -2.06 -14.64 -11.77
N LEU A 212 -3.16 -14.42 -12.48
CA LEU A 212 -3.68 -13.06 -12.71
C LEU A 212 -4.12 -12.39 -11.41
N ALA A 213 -4.69 -13.13 -10.46
CA ALA A 213 -5.09 -12.61 -9.16
C ALA A 213 -3.88 -12.24 -8.26
N LEU A 214 -2.74 -12.92 -8.40
CA LEU A 214 -1.53 -12.57 -7.67
C LEU A 214 -0.96 -11.20 -8.05
N ILE A 215 -1.17 -10.73 -9.28
CA ILE A 215 -0.64 -9.44 -9.74
C ILE A 215 -1.16 -8.28 -8.86
N PRO A 216 -2.48 -8.03 -8.75
CA PRO A 216 -2.99 -6.96 -7.89
C PRO A 216 -2.74 -7.22 -6.39
N ILE A 217 -2.65 -8.48 -5.94
CA ILE A 217 -2.27 -8.81 -4.57
C ILE A 217 -0.84 -8.36 -4.29
N MET A 218 0.11 -8.70 -5.16
CA MET A 218 1.51 -8.30 -5.00
C MET A 218 1.69 -6.79 -5.10
N PHE A 219 0.90 -6.12 -5.94
CA PHE A 219 0.85 -4.66 -5.96
C PHE A 219 0.35 -4.10 -4.61
N THR A 220 -0.67 -4.70 -4.02
CA THR A 220 -1.23 -4.28 -2.72
C THR A 220 -0.26 -4.52 -1.56
N TYR A 221 0.59 -5.54 -1.65
CA TYR A 221 1.69 -5.76 -0.69
C TYR A 221 2.93 -4.90 -0.98
N SER A 222 3.02 -4.19 -2.10
CA SER A 222 4.17 -3.35 -2.45
C SER A 222 4.45 -2.31 -1.36
N GLY A 223 5.75 -2.05 -1.08
CA GLY A 223 6.17 -1.11 -0.03
C GLY A 223 6.73 -1.77 1.23
N TRP A 224 6.68 -3.12 1.35
CA TRP A 224 7.30 -3.86 2.46
C TRP A 224 8.80 -3.59 2.62
N ASN A 225 9.47 -3.18 1.56
CA ASN A 225 10.90 -2.84 1.49
C ASN A 225 11.23 -1.40 1.89
N ALA A 226 10.25 -0.56 2.24
CA ALA A 226 10.41 0.87 2.48
C ALA A 226 11.53 1.23 3.48
N ALA A 227 11.69 0.43 4.54
CA ALA A 227 12.76 0.66 5.52
C ALA A 227 14.18 0.49 4.93
N ALA A 228 14.34 -0.24 3.82
CA ALA A 228 15.65 -0.42 3.19
C ALA A 228 16.17 0.88 2.55
N TYR A 229 15.28 1.79 2.15
CA TYR A 229 15.67 3.08 1.54
C TYR A 229 16.27 4.06 2.55
N ILE A 230 15.89 3.95 3.83
CA ILE A 230 16.38 4.80 4.92
C ILE A 230 17.39 4.07 5.83
N SER A 231 17.92 2.94 5.37
CA SER A 231 18.74 2.06 6.21
C SER A 231 19.94 2.78 6.81
N GLU A 232 20.60 3.69 6.09
CA GLU A 232 21.75 4.47 6.55
C GLU A 232 21.41 5.45 7.68
N GLU A 233 20.14 5.89 7.77
CA GLU A 233 19.66 6.80 8.80
C GLU A 233 19.19 6.05 10.06
N MET A 234 19.16 4.72 10.02
CA MET A 234 18.76 3.90 11.17
C MET A 234 19.87 3.79 12.20
N TYR A 235 19.48 3.88 13.48
CA TYR A 235 20.41 3.60 14.58
C TYR A 235 20.81 2.12 14.54
N ASP A 236 22.12 1.84 14.50
CA ASP A 236 22.68 0.48 14.34
C ASP A 236 21.96 -0.31 13.23
N THR A 237 22.12 0.14 11.99
CA THR A 237 21.42 -0.42 10.81
C THR A 237 21.52 -1.95 10.75
N ARG A 238 22.70 -2.52 11.04
CA ARG A 238 22.93 -3.96 10.95
C ARG A 238 22.03 -4.76 11.89
N ARG A 239 21.63 -4.18 13.05
CA ARG A 239 20.74 -4.81 14.03
C ARG A 239 19.28 -4.40 13.83
N SER A 240 19.03 -3.20 13.31
CA SER A 240 17.69 -2.61 13.26
C SER A 240 16.92 -2.92 11.97
N ILE A 241 17.60 -3.05 10.82
CA ILE A 241 16.94 -3.21 9.52
C ILE A 241 16.14 -4.52 9.41
N GLY A 242 16.72 -5.63 9.87
CA GLY A 242 16.04 -6.93 9.82
C GLY A 242 14.74 -6.96 10.62
N PRO A 243 14.76 -6.63 11.92
CA PRO A 243 13.54 -6.52 12.72
C PRO A 243 12.51 -5.54 12.14
N ALA A 244 12.92 -4.37 11.62
CA ALA A 244 12.01 -3.42 11.02
C ALA A 244 11.25 -4.02 9.82
N LEU A 245 11.98 -4.63 8.87
CA LEU A 245 11.40 -5.28 7.69
C LEU A 245 10.47 -6.44 8.08
N MET A 246 10.90 -7.30 8.99
CA MET A 246 10.13 -8.48 9.40
C MET A 246 8.87 -8.11 10.16
N ILE A 247 8.98 -7.27 11.20
CA ILE A 247 7.82 -6.89 12.03
C ILE A 247 6.81 -6.10 11.18
N GLY A 248 7.27 -5.12 10.38
CA GLY A 248 6.40 -4.34 9.52
C GLY A 248 5.63 -5.22 8.54
N THR A 249 6.33 -6.13 7.85
CA THR A 249 5.69 -7.04 6.88
C THR A 249 4.74 -8.02 7.57
N TRP A 250 5.07 -8.58 8.74
CA TRP A 250 4.17 -9.46 9.49
C TRP A 250 2.88 -8.75 9.92
N ILE A 251 2.98 -7.50 10.40
CA ILE A 251 1.80 -6.69 10.75
C ILE A 251 0.89 -6.55 9.53
N ILE A 252 1.44 -6.22 8.36
CA ILE A 252 0.66 -6.07 7.13
C ILE A 252 0.02 -7.39 6.70
N VAL A 253 0.77 -8.49 6.70
CA VAL A 253 0.24 -9.81 6.31
C VAL A 253 -0.94 -10.19 7.21
N GLY A 254 -0.77 -10.09 8.52
CA GLY A 254 -1.84 -10.37 9.48
C GLY A 254 -3.06 -9.48 9.27
N LEU A 255 -2.84 -8.17 9.13
CA LEU A 255 -3.90 -7.20 8.91
C LEU A 255 -4.69 -7.47 7.63
N TYR A 256 -4.00 -7.77 6.53
CA TYR A 256 -4.63 -8.03 5.23
C TYR A 256 -5.43 -9.34 5.22
N VAL A 257 -4.93 -10.38 5.89
CA VAL A 257 -5.68 -11.63 6.06
C VAL A 257 -6.94 -11.39 6.89
N VAL A 258 -6.84 -10.65 8.00
CA VAL A 258 -8.00 -10.33 8.85
C VAL A 258 -9.02 -9.47 8.11
N LEU A 259 -8.57 -8.42 7.38
CA LEU A 259 -9.45 -7.59 6.57
C LEU A 259 -10.19 -8.39 5.49
N ASN A 260 -9.49 -9.22 4.74
CA ASN A 260 -10.12 -10.03 3.70
C ASN A 260 -11.08 -11.09 4.29
N THR A 261 -10.78 -11.60 5.48
CA THR A 261 -11.71 -12.47 6.21
C THR A 261 -12.97 -11.69 6.58
N LEU A 262 -12.84 -10.44 7.05
CA LEU A 262 -13.99 -9.58 7.34
C LEU A 262 -14.81 -9.28 6.09
N TYR A 263 -14.17 -8.97 4.96
CA TYR A 263 -14.88 -8.71 3.71
C TYR A 263 -15.70 -9.91 3.25
N LEU A 264 -15.11 -11.11 3.31
CA LEU A 264 -15.80 -12.35 2.96
C LEU A 264 -16.89 -12.72 3.97
N TYR A 265 -16.71 -12.38 5.24
CA TYR A 265 -17.77 -12.49 6.25
C TYR A 265 -18.95 -11.57 5.94
N ALA A 266 -18.67 -10.31 5.57
CA ALA A 266 -19.70 -9.30 5.31
C ALA A 266 -20.42 -9.52 3.97
N ILE A 267 -19.70 -9.92 2.91
CA ILE A 267 -20.22 -9.97 1.53
C ILE A 267 -19.77 -11.28 0.87
N PRO A 268 -20.69 -12.06 0.27
CA PRO A 268 -20.30 -13.25 -0.49
C PRO A 268 -19.48 -12.87 -1.75
N PRO A 269 -18.54 -13.73 -2.19
CA PRO A 269 -17.66 -13.42 -3.31
C PRO A 269 -18.37 -13.00 -4.59
N ASP A 270 -19.50 -13.61 -4.90
CA ASP A 270 -20.27 -13.29 -6.12
C ASP A 270 -20.83 -11.87 -6.10
N ALA A 271 -21.28 -11.39 -4.93
CA ALA A 271 -21.73 -10.01 -4.76
C ALA A 271 -20.53 -9.04 -4.75
N MET A 272 -19.43 -9.42 -4.10
CA MET A 272 -18.19 -8.63 -4.07
C MET A 272 -17.63 -8.41 -5.48
N GLY A 273 -17.63 -9.44 -6.33
CA GLY A 273 -17.18 -9.34 -7.72
C GLY A 273 -18.04 -8.46 -8.63
N ARG A 274 -19.28 -8.09 -8.23
CA ARG A 274 -20.16 -7.21 -9.00
C ARG A 274 -20.00 -5.74 -8.67
N VAL A 275 -19.24 -5.42 -7.64
CA VAL A 275 -18.99 -4.04 -7.21
C VAL A 275 -17.98 -3.41 -8.16
N ASP A 276 -18.40 -2.42 -8.93
CA ASP A 276 -17.54 -1.73 -9.89
C ASP A 276 -16.80 -0.53 -9.29
N HIS A 277 -17.33 0.03 -8.20
CA HIS A 277 -16.75 1.16 -7.50
C HIS A 277 -16.60 0.88 -5.99
N LEU A 278 -15.52 1.42 -5.40
CA LEU A 278 -15.25 1.29 -3.97
C LEU A 278 -16.39 1.86 -3.10
N ASP A 279 -17.07 2.89 -3.60
CA ASP A 279 -18.22 3.52 -2.92
C ASP A 279 -19.38 2.55 -2.76
N ASP A 280 -19.67 1.74 -3.80
CA ASP A 280 -20.69 0.69 -3.75
C ASP A 280 -20.32 -0.41 -2.76
N PHE A 281 -19.01 -0.73 -2.68
CA PHE A 281 -18.50 -1.71 -1.72
C PHE A 281 -18.62 -1.21 -0.27
N LEU A 282 -18.21 0.03 -0.03
CA LEU A 282 -18.30 0.65 1.30
C LEU A 282 -19.75 0.90 1.70
N THR A 283 -20.58 1.43 0.82
CA THR A 283 -22.03 1.64 1.09
C THR A 283 -22.78 0.33 1.23
N GLY A 284 -22.46 -0.71 0.47
CA GLY A 284 -23.02 -2.04 0.64
C GLY A 284 -22.61 -2.69 1.96
N SER A 285 -21.38 -2.42 2.42
CA SER A 285 -20.88 -2.91 3.71
C SER A 285 -21.42 -2.09 4.89
N PHE A 286 -21.54 -0.77 4.74
CA PHE A 286 -22.00 0.16 5.79
C PHE A 286 -23.50 0.46 5.72
N GLY A 287 -24.14 0.40 4.55
CA GLY A 287 -25.57 0.66 4.40
C GLY A 287 -26.47 -0.36 5.10
N ARG A 288 -25.93 -1.56 5.38
CA ARG A 288 -26.57 -2.55 6.25
C ARG A 288 -26.39 -2.27 7.76
N TRP A 289 -25.62 -1.24 8.10
CA TRP A 289 -25.33 -0.85 9.49
C TRP A 289 -26.18 0.33 9.95
N GLY A 290 -26.89 1.00 9.04
CA GLY A 290 -27.68 2.22 9.28
C GLY A 290 -29.17 2.10 8.99
N GLY A 291 -29.70 0.90 8.76
CA GLY A 291 -31.13 0.64 8.54
C GLY A 291 -31.79 0.01 9.72
#